data_aec4b54b689d3fceb33309700d77eedd
#
_entry.id   aec4b54b689d3fceb33309700d77eedd
#
_cell.length_a   1.000
_cell.length_b   1.000
_cell.length_c   1.000
_cell.angle_alpha   90.00
_cell.angle_beta   90.00
_cell.angle_gamma   90.00
#
_symmetry.space_group_name_H-M   'P 1'
#
loop_
_entity.id
_entity.type
_entity.pdbx_description
1 polymer ?
#
loop_
_entity_poly.entity_id
_entity_poly.type
_entity_poly.pdbx_seq_one_letter_code
_entity_poly.pdbx_strand_id
1 'polypeptide(L)'
;MASINRRLLVYKVWLKELFRFCPISKIKVDKDNLFLVCGHRGSPVNEPENTIPSFERALREGVNSLETDLCVTKDKEVILWHDWNPDELVALIREKG
;
A
#
# COMPACT_ATOMS: atom_id res chain seq x y z
N MET A 1 8.16 5.70 -28.83
CA MET A 1 7.35 4.48 -28.86
C MET A 1 7.62 3.48 -27.73
N ALA A 2 8.78 3.51 -27.08
CA ALA A 2 9.09 2.59 -25.97
C ALA A 2 8.36 2.88 -24.64
N SER A 3 7.80 4.08 -24.43
CA SER A 3 7.20 4.48 -23.16
C SER A 3 5.77 3.95 -22.93
N ILE A 4 4.99 3.71 -23.96
CA ILE A 4 3.60 3.24 -23.87
C ILE A 4 3.57 1.75 -23.50
N ASN A 5 4.50 0.97 -24.02
CA ASN A 5 4.57 -0.47 -23.74
C ASN A 5 5.02 -0.80 -22.30
N ARG A 6 5.80 0.06 -21.65
CA ARG A 6 6.21 -0.18 -20.26
C ARG A 6 5.07 -0.01 -19.27
N ARG A 7 4.23 1.02 -19.42
CA ARG A 7 3.06 1.24 -18.55
C ARG A 7 2.01 0.12 -18.72
N LEU A 8 1.77 -0.31 -19.98
CA LEU A 8 0.85 -1.41 -20.25
C LEU A 8 1.40 -2.76 -19.73
N LEU A 9 2.70 -2.98 -19.79
CA LEU A 9 3.34 -4.20 -19.30
C LEU A 9 3.28 -4.28 -17.78
N VAL A 10 3.57 -3.17 -17.09
CA VAL A 10 3.44 -3.06 -15.63
C VAL A 10 1.99 -3.30 -15.20
N TYR A 11 1.03 -2.73 -15.90
CA TYR A 11 -0.40 -2.92 -15.62
C TYR A 11 -0.86 -4.38 -15.85
N LYS A 12 -0.37 -5.03 -16.90
CA LYS A 12 -0.68 -6.44 -17.20
C LYS A 12 -0.04 -7.41 -16.20
N VAL A 13 1.19 -7.14 -15.77
CA VAL A 13 1.88 -7.94 -14.74
C VAL A 13 1.18 -7.77 -13.40
N TRP A 14 0.84 -6.54 -13.03
CA TRP A 14 0.13 -6.22 -11.80
C TRP A 14 -1.25 -6.90 -11.73
N LEU A 15 -2.04 -6.84 -12.80
CA LEU A 15 -3.33 -7.54 -12.89
C LEU A 15 -3.17 -9.06 -12.81
N LYS A 16 -2.18 -9.67 -13.47
CA LYS A 16 -1.90 -11.10 -13.40
C LYS A 16 -1.53 -11.54 -11.99
N GLU A 17 -0.68 -10.80 -11.29
CA GLU A 17 -0.27 -11.13 -9.94
C GLU A 17 -1.42 -10.92 -8.94
N LEU A 18 -2.22 -9.87 -9.09
CA LEU A 18 -3.40 -9.63 -8.27
C LEU A 18 -4.42 -10.78 -8.38
N PHE A 19 -4.68 -11.28 -9.60
CA PHE A 19 -5.57 -12.43 -9.84
C PHE A 19 -4.97 -13.77 -9.40
N ARG A 20 -3.66 -13.90 -9.37
CA ARG A 20 -2.97 -15.14 -9.01
C ARG A 20 -2.92 -15.39 -7.50
N PHE A 21 -2.71 -14.33 -6.69
CA PHE A 21 -2.51 -14.43 -5.24
C PHE A 21 -3.72 -14.05 -4.41
N CYS A 22 -4.69 -13.35 -4.96
CA CYS A 22 -5.90 -12.96 -4.26
C CYS A 22 -7.13 -13.27 -5.12
N PRO A 23 -7.60 -14.52 -5.13
CA PRO A 23 -8.85 -14.83 -5.80
C PRO A 23 -9.98 -14.04 -5.12
N ILE A 24 -10.52 -13.06 -5.83
CA ILE A 24 -11.58 -12.15 -5.40
C ILE A 24 -12.78 -12.92 -4.80
N SER A 25 -13.00 -14.14 -5.25
CA SER A 25 -14.02 -15.05 -4.72
C SER A 25 -13.84 -15.47 -3.24
N LYS A 26 -12.65 -15.23 -2.65
CA LYS A 26 -12.37 -15.54 -1.23
C LYS A 26 -12.41 -14.33 -0.31
N ILE A 27 -12.58 -13.13 -0.84
CA ILE A 27 -12.77 -11.93 -0.02
C ILE A 27 -14.20 -11.96 0.51
N LYS A 28 -14.35 -12.32 1.78
CA LYS A 28 -15.62 -12.17 2.48
C LYS A 28 -15.81 -10.68 2.76
N VAL A 29 -16.69 -10.05 1.99
CA VAL A 29 -17.15 -8.71 2.31
C VAL A 29 -18.15 -8.85 3.45
N ASP A 30 -17.81 -8.30 4.61
CA ASP A 30 -18.73 -8.17 5.72
C ASP A 30 -19.78 -7.13 5.33
N LYS A 31 -20.97 -7.62 4.96
CA LYS A 31 -22.08 -6.78 4.52
C LYS A 31 -22.76 -6.02 5.67
N ASP A 32 -22.47 -6.41 6.88
CA ASP A 32 -23.05 -5.80 8.08
C ASP A 32 -22.22 -4.61 8.57
N ASN A 33 -21.00 -4.46 8.05
CA ASN A 33 -20.09 -3.37 8.40
C ASN A 33 -20.18 -2.25 7.36
N LEU A 34 -21.17 -1.37 7.50
CA LEU A 34 -21.41 -0.24 6.58
C LEU A 34 -20.41 0.91 6.74
N PHE A 35 -19.56 0.87 7.77
CA PHE A 35 -18.59 1.90 8.07
C PHE A 35 -17.16 1.37 7.95
N LEU A 36 -16.39 1.96 7.04
CA LEU A 36 -14.95 1.72 6.95
C LEU A 36 -14.22 2.85 7.68
N VAL A 37 -13.52 2.49 8.75
CA VAL A 37 -12.52 3.35 9.39
C VAL A 37 -11.17 2.90 8.91
N CYS A 38 -10.55 3.72 8.06
CA CYS A 38 -9.33 3.35 7.35
C CYS A 38 -8.10 3.94 8.04
N GLY A 39 -7.14 3.09 8.38
CA GLY A 39 -5.80 3.50 8.78
C GLY A 39 -4.98 3.88 7.54
N HIS A 40 -4.92 5.16 7.21
CA HIS A 40 -4.14 5.70 6.10
C HIS A 40 -2.64 5.55 6.38
N ARG A 41 -1.99 4.64 5.66
CA ARG A 41 -0.59 4.20 5.89
C ARG A 41 -0.36 3.60 7.28
N GLY A 42 -1.43 3.11 7.92
CA GLY A 42 -1.45 2.63 9.30
C GLY A 42 -1.81 3.70 10.33
N SER A 43 -0.99 3.87 11.36
CA SER A 43 -1.10 4.91 12.40
C SER A 43 0.16 5.80 12.39
N PRO A 44 0.32 6.70 11.39
CA PRO A 44 1.57 7.41 11.13
C PRO A 44 1.93 8.45 12.21
N VAL A 45 1.00 8.77 13.09
CA VAL A 45 1.26 9.64 14.25
C VAL A 45 2.10 8.92 15.32
N ASN A 46 1.94 7.60 15.41
CA ASN A 46 2.53 6.79 16.47
C ASN A 46 3.68 5.90 15.99
N GLU A 47 3.66 5.51 14.73
CA GLU A 47 4.63 4.59 14.13
C GLU A 47 5.01 5.06 12.71
N PRO A 48 6.18 4.71 12.18
CA PRO A 48 6.55 5.05 10.81
C PRO A 48 5.51 4.54 9.81
N GLU A 49 5.06 5.42 8.90
CA GLU A 49 4.05 5.09 7.91
C GLU A 49 4.44 3.90 7.01
N ASN A 50 3.45 3.19 6.49
CA ASN A 50 3.65 2.05 5.57
C ASN A 50 4.53 0.91 6.16
N THR A 51 4.50 0.74 7.47
CA THR A 51 5.24 -0.34 8.16
C THR A 51 4.29 -1.29 8.89
N ILE A 52 4.75 -2.51 9.13
CA ILE A 52 3.98 -3.49 9.90
C ILE A 52 3.61 -2.98 11.30
N PRO A 53 4.53 -2.37 12.08
CA PRO A 53 4.16 -1.77 13.37
C PRO A 53 3.05 -0.73 13.26
N SER A 54 3.06 0.10 12.22
CA SER A 54 2.04 1.11 11.96
C SER A 54 0.66 0.48 11.69
N PHE A 55 0.62 -0.59 10.92
CA PHE A 55 -0.61 -1.32 10.65
C PHE A 55 -1.15 -2.02 11.89
N GLU A 56 -0.30 -2.69 12.65
CA GLU A 56 -0.69 -3.32 13.91
C GLU A 56 -1.20 -2.30 14.93
N ARG A 57 -0.57 -1.14 14.98
CA ARG A 57 -1.04 -0.04 15.83
C ARG A 57 -2.42 0.45 15.43
N ALA A 58 -2.65 0.70 14.15
CA ALA A 58 -3.95 1.12 13.63
C ALA A 58 -5.06 0.10 13.95
N LEU A 59 -4.76 -1.19 13.79
CA LEU A 59 -5.71 -2.25 14.14
C LEU A 59 -6.04 -2.26 15.65
N ARG A 60 -5.05 -2.05 16.51
CA ARG A 60 -5.27 -1.90 17.96
C ARG A 60 -6.09 -0.67 18.30
N GLU A 61 -6.00 0.39 17.52
CA GLU A 61 -6.78 1.62 17.65
C GLU A 61 -8.23 1.47 17.13
N GLY A 62 -8.56 0.33 16.51
CA GLY A 62 -9.91 -0.05 16.14
C GLY A 62 -10.28 0.23 14.68
N VAL A 63 -9.32 0.47 13.80
CA VAL A 63 -9.61 0.53 12.36
C VAL A 63 -10.00 -0.85 11.83
N ASN A 64 -10.87 -0.88 10.85
CA ASN A 64 -11.32 -2.10 10.17
C ASN A 64 -10.90 -2.16 8.70
N SER A 65 -10.11 -1.20 8.27
CA SER A 65 -9.51 -1.13 6.94
C SER A 65 -8.12 -0.53 7.05
N LEU A 66 -7.21 -0.96 6.18
CA LEU A 66 -5.86 -0.41 6.06
C LEU A 66 -5.66 0.06 4.63
N GLU A 67 -5.04 1.20 4.48
CA GLU A 67 -4.59 1.73 3.20
C GLU A 67 -3.07 1.81 3.20
N THR A 68 -2.45 1.52 2.07
CA THR A 68 -1.01 1.54 1.90
C THR A 68 -0.61 1.92 0.49
N ASP A 69 0.58 2.47 0.36
CA ASP A 69 1.17 2.85 -0.92
C ASP A 69 2.12 1.75 -1.40
N LEU A 70 2.02 1.40 -2.67
CA LEU A 70 2.86 0.39 -3.30
C LEU A 70 3.73 1.04 -4.38
N CYS A 71 5.03 0.79 -4.31
CA CYS A 71 5.99 1.17 -5.34
C CYS A 71 6.74 -0.06 -5.84
N VAL A 72 7.20 0.02 -7.10
CA VAL A 72 8.05 -1.00 -7.69
C VAL A 72 9.44 -0.43 -7.87
N THR A 73 10.43 -1.08 -7.30
CA THR A 73 11.84 -0.71 -7.42
C THR A 73 12.39 -0.98 -8.81
N LYS A 74 13.59 -0.48 -9.10
CA LYS A 74 14.25 -0.68 -10.40
C LYS A 74 14.52 -2.17 -10.69
N ASP A 75 14.78 -2.96 -9.67
CA ASP A 75 14.99 -4.42 -9.72
C ASP A 75 13.70 -5.23 -9.65
N LYS A 76 12.53 -4.55 -9.73
CA LYS A 76 11.17 -5.11 -9.81
C LYS A 76 10.63 -5.71 -8.51
N GLU A 77 11.22 -5.36 -7.39
CA GLU A 77 10.67 -5.66 -6.08
C GLU A 77 9.52 -4.71 -5.73
N VAL A 78 8.49 -5.22 -5.08
CA VAL A 78 7.37 -4.43 -4.58
C VAL A 78 7.65 -4.01 -3.14
N ILE A 79 7.61 -2.71 -2.90
CA ILE A 79 7.82 -2.13 -1.57
C ILE A 79 6.65 -1.24 -1.17
N LEU A 80 6.47 -1.04 0.12
CA LEU A 80 5.53 -0.08 0.67
C LEU A 80 6.23 1.27 0.80
N TRP A 81 5.89 2.21 -0.08
CA TRP A 81 6.49 3.53 -0.10
C TRP A 81 5.59 4.53 -0.84
N HIS A 82 5.43 5.73 -0.27
CA HIS A 82 4.53 6.74 -0.83
C HIS A 82 5.17 7.59 -1.92
N ASP A 83 6.40 8.04 -1.71
CA ASP A 83 7.01 9.03 -2.58
C ASP A 83 7.69 8.40 -3.80
N TRP A 84 7.80 9.17 -4.89
CA TRP A 84 8.44 8.70 -6.12
C TRP A 84 9.94 8.53 -5.98
N ASN A 85 10.54 9.30 -5.09
CA ASN A 85 11.98 9.27 -4.82
C ASN A 85 12.21 9.21 -3.30
N PRO A 86 12.77 8.10 -2.76
CA PRO A 86 13.04 7.96 -1.34
C PRO A 86 14.11 8.94 -0.82
N ASP A 87 14.94 9.49 -1.71
CA ASP A 87 16.00 10.44 -1.36
C ASP A 87 15.51 11.89 -1.26
N GLU A 88 14.25 12.14 -1.55
CA GLU A 88 13.69 13.49 -1.40
C GLU A 88 13.63 13.90 0.07
N LEU A 89 14.04 15.15 0.34
CA LEU A 89 14.06 15.69 1.69
C LEU A 89 12.70 15.62 2.40
N VAL A 90 11.61 15.77 1.63
CA VAL A 90 10.23 15.67 2.14
C VAL A 90 9.93 14.27 2.66
N ALA A 91 10.36 13.22 1.95
CA ALA A 91 10.22 11.83 2.39
C ALA A 91 10.99 11.58 3.69
N LEU A 92 12.23 12.05 3.77
CA LEU A 92 13.07 11.91 4.96
C LEU A 92 12.51 12.66 6.18
N ILE A 93 11.90 13.83 5.98
CA ILE A 93 11.24 14.57 7.06
C ILE A 93 10.01 13.85 7.55
N ARG A 94 9.23 13.27 6.65
CA ARG A 94 8.01 12.51 7.00
C ARG A 94 8.33 11.26 7.83
N GLU A 95 9.41 10.54 7.49
CA GLU A 95 9.84 9.37 8.26
C GLU A 95 10.29 9.69 9.69
N LYS A 96 10.83 10.87 9.90
CA LYS A 96 11.29 11.30 11.22
C LYS A 96 10.18 11.82 12.13
N GLY A 97 8.95 11.85 11.63
CA GLY A 97 7.78 12.27 12.41
C GLY A 97 7.74 13.73 12.65
#